data_06ac6400f2bb6a616ba8becd87d556c7
#
_entry.id   06ac6400f2bb6a616ba8becd87d556c7
#
_cell.length_a   1.000
_cell.length_b   1.000
_cell.length_c   1.000
_cell.angle_alpha   90.00
_cell.angle_beta   90.00
_cell.angle_gamma   90.00
#
_symmetry.space_group_name_H-M   'P 1'
#
loop_
_entity.id
_entity.type
_entity.pdbx_description
1 polymer ?
#
loop_
_entity_poly.entity_id
_entity_poly.type
_entity_poly.pdbx_seq_one_letter_code
_entity_poly.pdbx_strand_id
1 'polypeptide(L)'
;MPRNLVLFDLEWNIGYQPYTFNYHGVQQTFRGEIVEIGAVKIDEDANVLDTFSIHLRPRIFRKLQHHIAKVTGLTQADLDKGEPIVQGLRRFMQWCGPDAEFAEWGMDDVPVLKQNLYLCNIDESKPTVWYDLQQVFLREHPRKEGEGMTLESVVTRLGLPMERQFHDALSDTLYTADVCRMLDLRAGLAAYPTEEESLRASL
;
A
#
# COMPACT_ATOMS: atom_id res chain seq x y z
N MET A 1 -5.48 20.11 -2.64
CA MET A 1 -5.27 18.81 -1.98
C MET A 1 -6.46 17.92 -2.19
N PRO A 2 -6.26 16.62 -2.37
CA PRO A 2 -7.33 15.64 -2.31
C PRO A 2 -8.06 15.79 -0.97
N ARG A 3 -9.40 15.75 -1.02
CA ARG A 3 -10.21 15.93 0.19
C ARG A 3 -10.18 14.70 1.10
N ASN A 4 -9.68 13.55 0.62
CA ASN A 4 -9.66 12.28 1.31
C ASN A 4 -8.46 11.46 0.80
N LEU A 5 -7.25 11.84 1.22
CA LEU A 5 -6.04 11.11 0.89
C LEU A 5 -5.83 9.97 1.89
N VAL A 6 -5.78 8.76 1.37
CA VAL A 6 -5.53 7.53 2.10
C VAL A 6 -4.12 7.05 1.79
N LEU A 7 -3.23 7.11 2.77
CA LEU A 7 -1.98 6.38 2.73
C LEU A 7 -2.27 4.94 3.14
N PHE A 8 -1.71 3.97 2.46
CA PHE A 8 -1.89 2.57 2.83
C PHE A 8 -0.66 1.74 2.48
N ASP A 9 -0.53 0.64 3.18
CA ASP A 9 0.48 -0.39 3.02
C ASP A 9 -0.17 -1.76 3.20
N LEU A 10 0.33 -2.75 2.49
CA LEU A 10 -0.21 -4.10 2.49
C LEU A 10 0.89 -5.10 2.80
N GLU A 11 0.58 -6.09 3.62
CA GLU A 11 1.35 -7.31 3.69
C GLU A 11 0.58 -8.43 2.99
N TRP A 12 1.27 -9.25 2.18
CA TRP A 12 0.61 -10.32 1.45
C TRP A 12 1.39 -11.63 1.49
N ASN A 13 0.64 -12.71 1.55
CA ASN A 13 1.17 -14.06 1.50
C ASN A 13 1.18 -14.58 0.06
N ILE A 14 2.14 -15.42 -0.26
CA ILE A 14 2.26 -16.04 -1.59
C ILE A 14 2.15 -17.56 -1.49
N GLY A 15 1.85 -18.22 -2.62
CA GLY A 15 1.82 -19.67 -2.70
C GLY A 15 3.19 -20.30 -2.96
N TYR A 16 3.32 -21.61 -2.68
CA TYR A 16 4.49 -22.38 -3.11
C TYR A 16 4.57 -22.56 -4.62
N GLN A 17 3.42 -22.49 -5.29
CA GLN A 17 3.30 -22.54 -6.74
C GLN A 17 2.59 -21.29 -7.23
N PRO A 18 2.94 -20.79 -8.42
CA PRO A 18 2.23 -19.68 -9.04
C PRO A 18 0.73 -20.00 -9.16
N TYR A 19 -0.11 -19.05 -8.78
CA TYR A 19 -1.54 -19.10 -9.01
C TYR A 19 -1.88 -18.16 -10.17
N THR A 20 -2.40 -18.72 -11.25
CA THR A 20 -2.81 -17.93 -12.42
C THR A 20 -4.33 -17.83 -12.49
N PHE A 21 -4.82 -16.70 -12.95
CA PHE A 21 -6.26 -16.45 -13.09
C PHE A 21 -6.53 -15.55 -14.29
N ASN A 22 -7.76 -15.56 -14.76
CA ASN A 22 -8.17 -14.64 -15.83
C ASN A 22 -8.54 -13.29 -15.21
N TYR A 23 -7.78 -12.25 -15.54
CA TYR A 23 -8.02 -10.89 -15.12
C TYR A 23 -8.43 -10.07 -16.35
N HIS A 24 -9.72 -9.71 -16.46
CA HIS A 24 -10.29 -8.99 -17.61
C HIS A 24 -9.94 -9.60 -18.99
N GLY A 25 -10.00 -10.93 -19.08
CA GLY A 25 -9.71 -11.63 -20.34
C GLY A 25 -8.23 -11.97 -20.58
N VAL A 26 -7.34 -11.53 -19.69
CA VAL A 26 -5.89 -11.79 -19.77
C VAL A 26 -5.46 -12.73 -18.65
N GLN A 27 -4.69 -13.78 -18.98
CA GLN A 27 -4.08 -14.65 -17.97
C GLN A 27 -3.00 -13.87 -17.23
N GLN A 28 -3.14 -13.75 -15.92
CA GLN A 28 -2.16 -13.12 -15.04
C GLN A 28 -1.75 -14.05 -13.91
N THR A 29 -0.55 -13.85 -13.40
CA THR A 29 -0.11 -14.46 -12.14
C THR A 29 -0.58 -13.61 -10.97
N PHE A 30 -1.19 -14.25 -9.99
CA PHE A 30 -1.60 -13.61 -8.75
C PHE A 30 -0.36 -13.22 -7.94
N ARG A 31 -0.20 -11.94 -7.64
CA ARG A 31 0.95 -11.40 -6.91
C ARG A 31 1.02 -11.91 -5.48
N GLY A 32 -0.15 -12.03 -4.83
CA GLY A 32 -0.27 -12.53 -3.47
C GLY A 32 -1.63 -12.20 -2.86
N GLU A 33 -1.99 -12.94 -1.82
CA GLU A 33 -3.24 -12.73 -1.10
C GLU A 33 -2.97 -11.88 0.14
N ILE A 34 -3.67 -10.75 0.27
CA ILE A 34 -3.48 -9.78 1.36
C ILE A 34 -3.78 -10.46 2.69
N VAL A 35 -2.88 -10.30 3.66
CA VAL A 35 -2.98 -10.82 5.01
C VAL A 35 -3.01 -9.72 6.08
N GLU A 36 -2.54 -8.53 5.73
CA GLU A 36 -2.64 -7.36 6.58
C GLU A 36 -2.85 -6.11 5.74
N ILE A 37 -3.64 -5.16 6.27
CA ILE A 37 -3.83 -3.83 5.72
C ILE A 37 -3.58 -2.83 6.83
N GLY A 38 -2.67 -1.90 6.61
CA GLY A 38 -2.48 -0.70 7.40
C GLY A 38 -2.81 0.54 6.57
N ALA A 39 -3.58 1.47 7.11
CA ALA A 39 -3.90 2.69 6.38
C ALA A 39 -4.18 3.86 7.32
N VAL A 40 -3.91 5.06 6.83
CA VAL A 40 -4.26 6.31 7.53
C VAL A 40 -4.89 7.30 6.55
N LYS A 41 -5.85 8.07 7.04
CA LYS A 41 -6.31 9.28 6.36
C LYS A 41 -5.51 10.46 6.87
N ILE A 42 -5.07 11.32 5.97
CA ILE A 42 -4.29 12.49 6.34
C ILE A 42 -4.92 13.77 5.81
N ASP A 43 -4.65 14.88 6.51
CA ASP A 43 -4.98 16.23 6.06
C ASP A 43 -3.90 16.83 5.15
N GLU A 44 -4.05 18.12 4.83
CA GLU A 44 -3.14 18.87 3.95
C GLU A 44 -1.73 19.03 4.52
N ASP A 45 -1.58 18.95 5.84
CA ASP A 45 -0.32 19.06 6.56
C ASP A 45 0.25 17.67 6.93
N ALA A 46 -0.29 16.59 6.33
CA ALA A 46 0.01 15.20 6.62
C ALA A 46 -0.24 14.78 8.08
N ASN A 47 -1.16 15.47 8.80
CA ASN A 47 -1.61 15.01 10.09
C ASN A 47 -2.57 13.83 9.93
N VAL A 48 -2.37 12.80 10.74
CA VAL A 48 -3.24 11.63 10.74
C VAL A 48 -4.59 11.99 11.34
N LEU A 49 -5.65 11.81 10.55
CA LEU A 49 -7.04 12.08 10.92
C LEU A 49 -7.75 10.83 11.42
N ASP A 50 -7.46 9.69 10.82
CA ASP A 50 -8.07 8.40 11.13
C ASP A 50 -7.13 7.27 10.73
N THR A 51 -7.26 6.11 11.37
CA THR A 51 -6.41 4.94 11.14
C THR A 51 -7.26 3.69 10.89
N PHE A 52 -6.74 2.80 10.06
CA PHE A 52 -7.31 1.49 9.81
C PHE A 52 -6.22 0.43 9.89
N SER A 53 -6.47 -0.65 10.63
CA SER A 53 -5.59 -1.81 10.68
C SER A 53 -6.42 -3.08 10.78
N ILE A 54 -6.04 -4.10 10.03
CA ILE A 54 -6.75 -5.37 10.02
C ILE A 54 -5.86 -6.51 9.54
N HIS A 55 -5.90 -7.64 10.26
CA HIS A 55 -5.40 -8.91 9.74
C HIS A 55 -6.50 -9.64 8.98
N LEU A 56 -6.14 -10.22 7.84
CA LEU A 56 -7.05 -10.93 6.96
C LEU A 56 -6.75 -12.42 6.92
N ARG A 57 -7.81 -13.21 6.90
CA ARG A 57 -7.72 -14.65 6.69
C ARG A 57 -7.81 -14.97 5.20
N PRO A 58 -6.71 -15.42 4.59
CA PRO A 58 -6.66 -15.72 3.16
C PRO A 58 -7.49 -16.95 2.81
N ARG A 59 -7.95 -17.04 1.54
CA ARG A 59 -8.71 -18.18 0.99
C ARG A 59 -7.86 -19.09 0.13
N ILE A 60 -6.94 -18.52 -0.64
CA ILE A 60 -6.11 -19.19 -1.64
C ILE A 60 -4.81 -19.64 -0.99
N PHE A 61 -4.04 -18.72 -0.42
CA PHE A 61 -2.75 -18.99 0.18
C PHE A 61 -2.86 -19.07 1.71
N ARG A 62 -3.58 -20.09 2.21
CA ARG A 62 -3.93 -20.22 3.63
C ARG A 62 -2.75 -20.46 4.56
N LYS A 63 -1.67 -21.09 4.05
CA LYS A 63 -0.48 -21.37 4.84
C LYS A 63 0.49 -20.22 4.70
N LEU A 64 0.83 -19.58 5.81
CA LEU A 64 1.80 -18.49 5.86
C LEU A 64 3.19 -18.99 5.44
N GLN A 65 3.79 -18.32 4.47
CA GLN A 65 5.14 -18.61 4.03
C GLN A 65 6.16 -18.16 5.07
N HIS A 66 7.18 -18.98 5.29
CA HIS A 66 8.20 -18.71 6.30
C HIS A 66 8.92 -17.37 6.11
N HIS A 67 9.22 -16.99 4.88
CA HIS A 67 9.88 -15.72 4.62
C HIS A 67 8.97 -14.52 4.89
N ILE A 68 7.65 -14.62 4.59
CA ILE A 68 6.68 -13.59 4.93
C ILE A 68 6.59 -13.45 6.46
N ALA A 69 6.40 -14.57 7.17
CA ALA A 69 6.40 -14.57 8.64
C ALA A 69 7.66 -13.93 9.24
N LYS A 70 8.82 -14.16 8.63
CA LYS A 70 10.10 -13.60 9.11
C LYS A 70 10.17 -12.09 8.90
N VAL A 71 9.65 -11.58 7.79
CA VAL A 71 9.71 -10.16 7.44
C VAL A 71 8.66 -9.36 8.22
N THR A 72 7.41 -9.82 8.21
CA THR A 72 6.28 -9.11 8.82
C THR A 72 6.13 -9.35 10.32
N GLY A 73 6.69 -10.45 10.84
CA GLY A 73 6.44 -10.90 12.20
C GLY A 73 5.10 -11.60 12.40
N LEU A 74 4.23 -11.67 11.37
CA LEU A 74 2.94 -12.36 11.42
C LEU A 74 3.11 -13.85 11.71
N THR A 75 2.14 -14.42 12.41
CA THR A 75 2.06 -15.84 12.68
C THR A 75 0.89 -16.49 11.94
N GLN A 76 0.92 -17.80 11.78
CA GLN A 76 -0.24 -18.54 11.25
C GLN A 76 -1.52 -18.29 12.07
N ALA A 77 -1.37 -18.09 13.38
CA ALA A 77 -2.51 -17.82 14.27
C ALA A 77 -3.15 -16.44 14.00
N ASP A 78 -2.37 -15.46 13.55
CA ASP A 78 -2.90 -14.14 13.16
C ASP A 78 -3.75 -14.26 11.90
N LEU A 79 -3.28 -15.03 10.91
CA LEU A 79 -4.05 -15.31 9.70
C LEU A 79 -5.34 -16.10 10.02
N ASP A 80 -5.24 -17.13 10.86
CA ASP A 80 -6.39 -17.99 11.20
C ASP A 80 -7.47 -17.23 11.97
N LYS A 81 -7.08 -16.26 12.81
CA LYS A 81 -7.98 -15.38 13.57
C LYS A 81 -8.42 -14.14 12.77
N GLY A 82 -7.71 -13.82 11.69
CA GLY A 82 -8.00 -12.66 10.84
C GLY A 82 -9.44 -12.67 10.33
N GLU A 83 -9.94 -11.49 10.00
CA GLU A 83 -11.25 -11.36 9.37
C GLU A 83 -11.23 -12.02 7.99
N PRO A 84 -12.28 -12.75 7.58
CA PRO A 84 -12.32 -13.31 6.24
C PRO A 84 -12.07 -12.25 5.18
N ILE A 85 -11.14 -12.50 4.25
CA ILE A 85 -10.61 -11.50 3.32
C ILE A 85 -11.70 -10.70 2.58
N VAL A 86 -12.81 -11.34 2.17
CA VAL A 86 -13.91 -10.67 1.47
C VAL A 86 -14.56 -9.61 2.34
N GLN A 87 -14.79 -9.90 3.62
CA GLN A 87 -15.38 -8.96 4.58
C GLN A 87 -14.41 -7.82 4.90
N GLY A 88 -13.15 -8.17 5.18
CA GLY A 88 -12.13 -7.19 5.51
C GLY A 88 -11.85 -6.21 4.38
N LEU A 89 -11.75 -6.69 3.14
CA LEU A 89 -11.60 -5.82 1.96
C LEU A 89 -12.80 -4.89 1.76
N ARG A 90 -14.02 -5.40 1.94
CA ARG A 90 -15.22 -4.53 1.87
C ARG A 90 -15.20 -3.46 2.95
N ARG A 91 -14.81 -3.82 4.17
CA ARG A 91 -14.69 -2.88 5.30
C ARG A 91 -13.62 -1.84 5.04
N PHE A 92 -12.48 -2.23 4.48
CA PHE A 92 -11.42 -1.31 4.07
C PHE A 92 -11.91 -0.32 3.02
N MET A 93 -12.49 -0.79 1.92
CA MET A 93 -13.00 0.08 0.86
C MET A 93 -14.13 1.00 1.35
N GLN A 94 -14.99 0.53 2.25
CA GLN A 94 -16.02 1.34 2.88
C GLN A 94 -15.40 2.44 3.78
N TRP A 95 -14.37 2.09 4.56
CA TRP A 95 -13.65 3.05 5.38
C TRP A 95 -12.93 4.10 4.52
N CYS A 96 -12.31 3.71 3.42
CA CYS A 96 -11.71 4.66 2.48
C CYS A 96 -12.73 5.70 1.99
N GLY A 97 -13.92 5.24 1.62
CA GLY A 97 -14.99 6.08 1.06
C GLY A 97 -14.93 6.18 -0.47
N PRO A 98 -15.99 6.73 -1.09
CA PRO A 98 -16.16 6.69 -2.56
C PRO A 98 -15.19 7.61 -3.31
N ASP A 99 -14.75 8.69 -2.68
CA ASP A 99 -13.91 9.73 -3.28
C ASP A 99 -12.47 9.69 -2.76
N ALA A 100 -12.03 8.54 -2.22
CA ALA A 100 -10.68 8.38 -1.73
C ALA A 100 -9.67 8.42 -2.87
N GLU A 101 -8.62 9.20 -2.69
CA GLU A 101 -7.38 9.11 -3.44
C GLU A 101 -6.36 8.34 -2.62
N PHE A 102 -5.59 7.49 -3.26
CA PHE A 102 -4.68 6.58 -2.58
C PHE A 102 -3.23 7.00 -2.78
N ALA A 103 -2.40 6.74 -1.79
CA ALA A 103 -0.96 6.90 -1.92
C ALA A 103 -0.25 5.74 -1.22
N GLU A 104 0.78 5.22 -1.87
CA GLU A 104 1.60 4.11 -1.40
C GLU A 104 3.08 4.50 -1.43
N TRP A 105 3.92 3.76 -0.71
CA TRP A 105 5.37 3.91 -0.78
C TRP A 105 5.96 2.96 -1.81
N GLY A 106 5.92 3.35 -3.07
CA GLY A 106 6.32 2.52 -4.21
C GLY A 106 5.16 2.31 -5.18
N MET A 107 5.09 1.14 -5.81
CA MET A 107 4.12 0.85 -6.87
C MET A 107 3.54 -0.58 -6.80
N ASP A 108 3.67 -1.27 -5.67
CA ASP A 108 3.29 -2.69 -5.59
C ASP A 108 1.96 -2.93 -4.90
N ASP A 109 1.52 -2.06 -3.98
CA ASP A 109 0.31 -2.26 -3.17
C ASP A 109 -0.97 -2.12 -3.99
N VAL A 110 -1.08 -1.08 -4.83
CA VAL A 110 -2.28 -0.88 -5.68
C VAL A 110 -2.54 -2.05 -6.62
N PRO A 111 -1.55 -2.59 -7.37
CA PRO A 111 -1.76 -3.79 -8.18
C PRO A 111 -2.17 -5.03 -7.37
N VAL A 112 -1.59 -5.22 -6.17
CA VAL A 112 -1.98 -6.30 -5.26
C VAL A 112 -3.42 -6.11 -4.78
N LEU A 113 -3.78 -4.90 -4.34
CA LEU A 113 -5.14 -4.57 -3.91
C LEU A 113 -6.16 -4.87 -5.02
N LYS A 114 -5.93 -4.38 -6.24
CA LYS A 114 -6.85 -4.59 -7.38
C LYS A 114 -7.06 -6.06 -7.71
N GLN A 115 -5.99 -6.88 -7.73
CA GLN A 115 -6.12 -8.32 -7.96
C GLN A 115 -6.94 -9.01 -6.85
N ASN A 116 -6.73 -8.62 -5.58
CA ASN A 116 -7.48 -9.18 -4.45
C ASN A 116 -8.96 -8.77 -4.48
N LEU A 117 -9.27 -7.51 -4.79
CA LEU A 117 -10.65 -7.03 -4.96
C LEU A 117 -11.36 -7.82 -6.07
N TYR A 118 -10.73 -7.96 -7.24
CA TYR A 118 -11.26 -8.74 -8.37
C TYR A 118 -11.58 -10.18 -7.99
N LEU A 119 -10.61 -10.88 -7.38
CA LEU A 119 -10.80 -12.28 -6.96
C LEU A 119 -11.85 -12.44 -5.85
N CYS A 120 -12.15 -11.37 -5.13
CA CYS A 120 -13.22 -11.32 -4.12
C CYS A 120 -14.56 -10.84 -4.66
N ASN A 121 -14.71 -10.59 -5.97
CA ASN A 121 -15.89 -9.98 -6.60
C ASN A 121 -16.30 -8.67 -5.89
N ILE A 122 -15.31 -7.82 -5.65
CA ILE A 122 -15.47 -6.45 -5.16
C ILE A 122 -15.05 -5.53 -6.30
N ASP A 123 -15.70 -4.37 -6.42
CA ASP A 123 -15.35 -3.39 -7.45
C ASP A 123 -13.90 -2.93 -7.29
N GLU A 124 -13.06 -3.27 -8.25
CA GLU A 124 -11.65 -2.92 -8.31
C GLU A 124 -11.36 -1.72 -9.22
N SER A 125 -12.39 -1.07 -9.74
CA SER A 125 -12.24 0.18 -10.50
C SER A 125 -11.61 1.29 -9.66
N LYS A 126 -11.67 1.16 -8.33
CA LYS A 126 -11.00 2.03 -7.38
C LYS A 126 -9.78 1.33 -6.75
N PRO A 127 -8.74 2.09 -6.40
CA PRO A 127 -8.61 3.54 -6.58
C PRO A 127 -8.50 3.92 -8.07
N THR A 128 -9.11 5.04 -8.44
CA THR A 128 -8.95 5.64 -9.78
C THR A 128 -7.75 6.60 -9.82
N VAL A 129 -7.41 7.16 -8.68
CA VAL A 129 -6.25 8.04 -8.50
C VAL A 129 -5.37 7.47 -7.39
N TRP A 130 -4.11 7.28 -7.68
CA TRP A 130 -3.10 6.89 -6.69
C TRP A 130 -1.76 7.54 -6.98
N TYR A 131 -0.96 7.67 -5.94
CA TYR A 131 0.32 8.33 -5.98
C TYR A 131 1.42 7.42 -5.45
N ASP A 132 2.53 7.32 -6.17
CA ASP A 132 3.78 6.77 -5.66
C ASP A 132 4.53 7.88 -4.89
N LEU A 133 4.56 7.76 -3.57
CA LEU A 133 5.20 8.75 -2.72
C LEU A 133 6.73 8.73 -2.80
N GLN A 134 7.34 7.65 -3.29
CA GLN A 134 8.77 7.68 -3.62
C GLN A 134 9.06 8.70 -4.73
N GLN A 135 8.18 8.78 -5.74
CA GLN A 135 8.32 9.76 -6.81
C GLN A 135 8.10 11.19 -6.31
N VAL A 136 7.13 11.39 -5.41
CA VAL A 136 6.91 12.69 -4.77
C VAL A 136 8.14 13.10 -3.97
N PHE A 137 8.67 12.19 -3.16
CA PHE A 137 9.87 12.39 -2.35
C PHE A 137 11.11 12.73 -3.19
N LEU A 138 11.32 12.03 -4.30
CA LEU A 138 12.48 12.22 -5.17
C LEU A 138 12.55 13.61 -5.83
N ARG A 139 11.46 14.32 -5.93
CA ARG A 139 11.44 15.70 -6.48
C ARG A 139 12.18 16.68 -5.59
N GLU A 140 12.02 16.55 -4.27
CA GLU A 140 12.67 17.42 -3.29
C GLU A 140 14.00 16.85 -2.80
N HIS A 141 14.13 15.51 -2.85
CA HIS A 141 15.27 14.76 -2.37
C HIS A 141 15.84 13.86 -3.47
N PRO A 142 16.48 14.41 -4.51
CA PRO A 142 17.04 13.62 -5.59
C PRO A 142 17.97 12.52 -5.07
N ARG A 143 17.83 11.32 -5.62
CA ARG A 143 18.61 10.15 -5.21
C ARG A 143 20.09 10.35 -5.55
N LYS A 144 20.97 10.11 -4.59
CA LYS A 144 22.40 10.00 -4.82
C LYS A 144 22.79 8.55 -5.09
N GLU A 145 23.94 8.36 -5.73
CA GLU A 145 24.47 7.02 -6.00
C GLU A 145 24.64 6.23 -4.69
N GLY A 146 24.13 4.99 -4.67
CA GLY A 146 24.19 4.12 -3.49
C GLY A 146 23.10 4.34 -2.43
N GLU A 147 22.26 5.38 -2.54
CA GLU A 147 21.17 5.59 -1.59
C GLU A 147 20.00 4.61 -1.84
N GLY A 148 19.52 3.97 -0.76
CA GLY A 148 18.30 3.16 -0.78
C GLY A 148 17.04 4.02 -0.85
N MET A 149 15.96 3.43 -1.38
CA MET A 149 14.63 4.04 -1.46
C MET A 149 13.58 3.27 -0.68
N THR A 150 13.98 2.27 0.11
CA THR A 150 13.06 1.64 1.07
C THR A 150 12.58 2.67 2.08
N LEU A 151 11.38 2.51 2.61
CA LEU A 151 10.83 3.41 3.62
C LEU A 151 11.80 3.58 4.80
N GLU A 152 12.35 2.47 5.30
CA GLU A 152 13.34 2.47 6.38
C GLU A 152 14.59 3.31 6.06
N SER A 153 15.12 3.19 4.83
CA SER A 153 16.29 3.98 4.43
C SER A 153 16.00 5.47 4.34
N VAL A 154 14.79 5.84 3.94
CA VAL A 154 14.36 7.25 3.88
C VAL A 154 14.07 7.80 5.27
N VAL A 155 13.38 7.06 6.14
CA VAL A 155 13.15 7.43 7.55
C VAL A 155 14.50 7.68 8.25
N THR A 156 15.46 6.78 8.06
CA THR A 156 16.84 6.91 8.59
C THR A 156 17.52 8.16 8.05
N ARG A 157 17.46 8.40 6.73
CA ARG A 157 18.09 9.55 6.06
C ARG A 157 17.54 10.88 6.53
N LEU A 158 16.24 10.93 6.84
CA LEU A 158 15.57 12.13 7.36
C LEU A 158 15.79 12.32 8.87
N GLY A 159 16.39 11.35 9.57
CA GLY A 159 16.58 11.39 10.99
C GLY A 159 15.29 11.32 11.80
N LEU A 160 14.24 10.72 11.24
CA LEU A 160 12.96 10.54 11.93
C LEU A 160 13.07 9.49 13.03
N PRO A 161 12.30 9.60 14.13
CA PRO A 161 12.30 8.60 15.20
C PRO A 161 11.88 7.21 14.68
N MET A 162 12.66 6.18 15.01
CA MET A 162 12.40 4.79 14.61
C MET A 162 11.84 3.99 15.80
N GLU A 163 10.64 4.35 16.23
CA GLU A 163 9.97 3.78 17.41
C GLU A 163 8.97 2.67 17.08
N ARG A 164 8.65 2.48 15.79
CA ARG A 164 7.72 1.47 15.29
C ARG A 164 8.49 0.37 14.55
N GLN A 165 7.92 -0.82 14.50
CA GLN A 165 8.46 -1.93 13.72
C GLN A 165 8.19 -1.67 12.23
N PHE A 166 9.22 -1.88 11.36
CA PHE A 166 9.01 -1.95 9.92
C PHE A 166 8.39 -3.29 9.53
N HIS A 167 7.73 -3.32 8.38
CA HIS A 167 6.96 -4.47 7.88
C HIS A 167 5.78 -4.87 8.80
N ASP A 168 5.21 -3.90 9.48
CA ASP A 168 3.89 -3.89 10.07
C ASP A 168 3.12 -2.82 9.29
N ALA A 169 2.07 -3.21 8.58
CA ALA A 169 1.43 -2.35 7.58
C ALA A 169 0.95 -1.00 8.15
N LEU A 170 0.44 -0.95 9.38
CA LEU A 170 0.05 0.32 9.99
C LEU A 170 1.26 1.15 10.38
N SER A 171 2.31 0.53 10.91
CA SER A 171 3.56 1.21 11.27
C SER A 171 4.23 1.85 10.06
N ASP A 172 4.29 1.12 8.93
CA ASP A 172 4.87 1.61 7.69
C ASP A 172 4.05 2.75 7.11
N THR A 173 2.72 2.66 7.17
CA THR A 173 1.84 3.78 6.77
C THR A 173 2.03 5.02 7.66
N LEU A 174 2.24 4.85 8.96
CA LEU A 174 2.52 5.95 9.89
C LEU A 174 3.90 6.57 9.63
N TYR A 175 4.93 5.77 9.31
CA TYR A 175 6.22 6.30 8.86
C TYR A 175 6.10 7.05 7.54
N THR A 176 5.29 6.55 6.61
CA THR A 176 4.99 7.25 5.36
C THR A 176 4.35 8.62 5.62
N ALA A 177 3.41 8.72 6.56
CA ALA A 177 2.83 9.99 6.98
C ALA A 177 3.88 10.92 7.61
N ASP A 178 4.80 10.39 8.43
CA ASP A 178 5.91 11.17 9.01
C ASP A 178 6.84 11.71 7.90
N VAL A 179 7.14 10.91 6.88
CA VAL A 179 7.91 11.37 5.70
C VAL A 179 7.13 12.46 4.96
N CYS A 180 5.83 12.30 4.74
CA CYS A 180 5.00 13.29 4.05
C CYS A 180 5.00 14.66 4.75
N ARG A 181 5.10 14.71 6.09
CA ARG A 181 5.23 15.99 6.84
C ARG A 181 6.52 16.74 6.53
N MET A 182 7.53 16.08 6.01
CA MET A 182 8.83 16.68 5.64
C MET A 182 8.84 17.22 4.20
N LEU A 183 7.74 17.07 3.45
CA LEU A 183 7.61 17.41 2.05
C LEU A 183 6.60 18.54 1.84
N ASP A 184 6.76 19.31 0.77
CA ASP A 184 5.64 20.07 0.19
C ASP A 184 4.68 19.08 -0.54
N LEU A 185 3.96 18.30 0.25
CA LEU A 185 3.07 17.25 -0.25
C LEU A 185 2.06 17.79 -1.26
N ARG A 186 1.55 19.00 -1.02
CA ARG A 186 0.58 19.65 -1.92
C ARG A 186 1.17 19.90 -3.30
N ALA A 187 2.35 20.52 -3.36
CA ALA A 187 3.03 20.75 -4.63
C ALA A 187 3.46 19.46 -5.30
N GLY A 188 3.92 18.48 -4.52
CA GLY A 188 4.32 17.17 -5.00
C GLY A 188 3.17 16.42 -5.69
N LEU A 189 2.00 16.34 -5.05
CA LEU A 189 0.81 15.69 -5.60
C LEU A 189 0.23 16.46 -6.80
N ALA A 190 0.20 17.80 -6.74
CA ALA A 190 -0.29 18.62 -7.86
C ALA A 190 0.59 18.49 -9.12
N ALA A 191 1.88 18.20 -8.94
CA ALA A 191 2.83 18.00 -10.02
C ALA A 191 3.03 16.52 -10.39
N TYR A 192 2.27 15.58 -9.77
CA TYR A 192 2.34 14.15 -10.11
C TYR A 192 1.75 13.94 -11.52
N PRO A 193 2.44 13.18 -12.39
CA PRO A 193 1.98 13.00 -13.76
C PRO A 193 0.65 12.25 -13.80
N THR A 194 -0.26 12.72 -14.65
CA THR A 194 -1.49 11.98 -14.95
C THR A 194 -1.17 10.67 -15.68
N GLU A 195 -2.12 9.71 -15.69
CA GLU A 195 -1.96 8.46 -16.47
C GLU A 195 -1.64 8.74 -17.94
N GLU A 196 -2.26 9.77 -18.55
CA GLU A 196 -1.99 10.15 -19.93
C GLU A 196 -0.55 10.64 -20.14
N GLU A 197 -0.01 11.42 -19.21
CA GLU A 197 1.36 11.93 -19.26
C GLU A 197 2.36 10.81 -19.06
N SER A 198 2.09 9.87 -18.13
CA SER A 198 2.92 8.71 -17.87
C SER A 198 2.95 7.75 -19.08
N LEU A 199 1.82 7.54 -19.75
CA LEU A 199 1.73 6.75 -20.99
C LEU A 199 2.49 7.41 -22.14
N ARG A 200 2.42 8.74 -22.29
CA ARG A 200 3.17 9.46 -23.33
C ARG A 200 4.67 9.45 -23.10
N ALA A 201 5.13 9.44 -21.87
CA ALA A 201 6.56 9.40 -21.54
C ALA A 201 7.17 7.99 -21.73
N SER A 202 6.35 6.93 -21.86
CA SER A 202 6.78 5.55 -22.07
C SER A 202 6.77 5.10 -23.54
N LEU A 203 6.35 5.96 -24.46
CA LEU A 203 6.37 5.77 -25.93
C LEU A 203 7.59 6.43 -26.56
#